data_d5223dda1a3d02348aa2cfe1cdaee6fe
#
_entry.id   d5223dda1a3d02348aa2cfe1cdaee6fe
#
_cell.length_a   1.000
_cell.length_b   1.000
_cell.length_c   1.000
_cell.angle_alpha   90.00
_cell.angle_beta   90.00
_cell.angle_gamma   90.00
#
_symmetry.space_group_name_H-M   'P 1'
#
loop_
_entity.id
_entity.type
_entity.pdbx_description
1 polymer ?
#
loop_
_entity_poly.entity_id
_entity_poly.type
_entity_poly.pdbx_seq_one_letter_code
_entity_poly.pdbx_strand_id
1 'polypeptide(L)'
;MRLGRCLAIGTFGELSGRKMLVKSETSAVDRLPGIDLYDLIGEMFPINRSLTGAGVRKTLGIVGRHIDLDIHEVATGTAVLDWHVPMEWNIRSATIKTLDGKCLVDFAENNLHVMGYSKPVNGVFGRAELARRVHTLPDQPDLIPYRTGYYADDWGFCLPHSLWQGMNDEHYRVDIDSDLSPGSMTYGEFLVPGETRREVLITCHVCHPSLANDNLSGVAIMTALAMRQSERRGRLGYRFLFLPATIGAITWLARNEAMLDRIEHGLVLTCLGDSGPFHYKQSRKGATIDRAAAHVLKHCGEPHEIMPFNPYGYDERQFCSPGFDLPVGCLMRGVHGTFPEYHTSADNMDFVKPEALVRSYSAIEALLDLLDGNCTYQRGDGRGEPQLGRRGLYRAIAGQREAGGATQMDLLWFLNLADGQHSLLDMAIRADVPFARLEAAARLALDAGLVRLVAAA
;
A
#
# COMPACT_ATOMS: atom_id res chain seq x y z
N MET A 1 -10.71 76.55 -43.89
CA MET A 1 -9.72 77.53 -43.43
C MET A 1 -9.00 76.97 -42.18
N ARG A 2 -7.71 76.77 -42.31
CA ARG A 2 -6.61 76.82 -41.34
C ARG A 2 -6.83 76.14 -40.00
N LEU A 3 -6.06 75.03 -39.73
CA LEU A 3 -4.72 75.02 -39.15
C LEU A 3 -4.76 75.35 -37.64
N GLY A 4 -4.25 74.61 -36.73
CA GLY A 4 -2.99 73.99 -36.64
C GLY A 4 -2.75 73.33 -35.27
N ARG A 5 -1.92 72.39 -35.33
CA ARG A 5 -0.72 72.01 -34.53
C ARG A 5 -0.81 71.90 -33.00
N CYS A 6 -0.58 70.70 -32.56
CA CYS A 6 0.72 70.11 -32.08
C CYS A 6 1.21 70.57 -30.72
N LEU A 7 1.38 69.64 -29.86
CA LEU A 7 2.63 69.20 -29.15
C LEU A 7 2.25 68.37 -27.93
N ALA A 8 2.54 67.14 -27.79
CA ALA A 8 3.80 66.44 -27.62
C ALA A 8 4.09 66.13 -26.15
N ILE A 9 4.18 64.82 -25.90
CA ILE A 9 5.15 64.15 -25.03
C ILE A 9 4.90 64.18 -23.52
N GLY A 10 4.54 63.03 -23.01
CA GLY A 10 4.74 62.64 -21.63
C GLY A 10 4.83 61.13 -21.56
N THR A 11 6.06 60.62 -21.70
CA THR A 11 6.41 59.23 -21.47
C THR A 11 6.14 58.88 -20.03
N PHE A 12 5.20 57.99 -19.79
CA PHE A 12 5.07 57.27 -18.51
C PHE A 12 5.72 55.94 -18.62
N GLY A 13 6.70 55.71 -17.70
CA GLY A 13 7.54 54.55 -17.63
C GLY A 13 6.78 53.27 -17.36
N GLU A 14 7.32 52.23 -17.93
CA GLU A 14 6.97 50.83 -17.63
C GLU A 14 7.16 50.57 -16.13
N LEU A 15 6.05 50.37 -15.43
CA LEU A 15 6.05 49.67 -14.15
C LEU A 15 5.97 48.16 -14.46
N SER A 16 7.17 47.53 -14.32
CA SER A 16 7.34 46.10 -14.40
C SER A 16 6.33 45.40 -13.49
N GLY A 17 5.33 44.78 -14.10
CA GLY A 17 4.44 43.86 -13.43
C GLY A 17 5.23 42.61 -13.00
N ARG A 18 5.69 42.57 -11.77
CA ARG A 18 6.02 41.32 -11.11
C ARG A 18 4.73 40.49 -11.07
N LYS A 19 4.58 39.57 -12.03
CA LYS A 19 3.71 38.42 -11.88
C LYS A 19 4.17 37.71 -10.60
N MET A 20 3.40 37.85 -9.54
CA MET A 20 3.46 36.97 -8.41
C MET A 20 3.13 35.57 -8.95
N LEU A 21 4.16 34.73 -9.11
CA LEU A 21 4.00 33.30 -9.32
C LEU A 21 3.22 32.78 -8.09
N VAL A 22 1.94 32.53 -8.30
CA VAL A 22 1.19 31.61 -7.46
C VAL A 22 2.02 30.33 -7.48
N LYS A 23 2.59 29.93 -6.34
CA LYS A 23 3.22 28.63 -6.20
C LYS A 23 2.17 27.62 -6.62
N SER A 24 2.36 26.98 -7.76
CA SER A 24 1.59 25.84 -8.19
C SER A 24 1.57 24.83 -7.04
N GLU A 25 0.40 24.30 -6.75
CA GLU A 25 0.30 23.07 -5.96
C GLU A 25 1.34 22.12 -6.51
N THR A 26 2.29 21.70 -5.67
CA THR A 26 3.28 20.68 -6.01
C THR A 26 2.51 19.49 -6.57
N SER A 27 2.85 19.06 -7.78
CA SER A 27 2.16 17.91 -8.38
C SER A 27 2.33 16.71 -7.45
N ALA A 28 1.38 15.80 -7.43
CA ALA A 28 1.48 14.60 -6.57
C ALA A 28 2.77 13.80 -6.85
N VAL A 29 3.30 13.88 -8.08
CA VAL A 29 4.57 13.27 -8.49
C VAL A 29 5.77 13.91 -7.76
N ASP A 30 5.74 15.20 -7.47
CA ASP A 30 6.81 15.91 -6.76
C ASP A 30 6.90 15.51 -5.27
N ARG A 31 5.96 14.71 -4.77
CA ARG A 31 5.93 14.21 -3.38
C ARG A 31 6.60 12.86 -3.20
N LEU A 32 6.88 12.13 -4.27
CA LEU A 32 7.58 10.85 -4.18
C LEU A 32 9.04 11.05 -3.76
N PRO A 33 9.59 10.21 -2.89
CA PRO A 33 10.96 10.36 -2.36
C PRO A 33 12.04 9.91 -3.36
N GLY A 34 12.00 10.45 -4.59
CA GLY A 34 13.04 10.18 -5.62
C GLY A 34 13.01 8.76 -6.20
N ILE A 35 11.88 8.05 -6.12
CA ILE A 35 11.70 6.71 -6.67
C ILE A 35 10.54 6.69 -7.67
N ASP A 36 10.72 6.04 -8.81
CA ASP A 36 9.62 5.75 -9.74
C ASP A 36 8.97 4.42 -9.36
N LEU A 37 7.70 4.49 -8.96
CA LEU A 37 6.96 3.32 -8.49
C LEU A 37 6.69 2.31 -9.61
N TYR A 38 6.41 2.80 -10.83
CA TYR A 38 6.13 1.95 -11.97
C TYR A 38 7.39 1.21 -12.44
N ASP A 39 8.53 1.91 -12.52
CA ASP A 39 9.82 1.31 -12.86
C ASP A 39 10.25 0.28 -11.82
N LEU A 40 10.01 0.54 -10.53
CA LEU A 40 10.30 -0.43 -9.46
C LEU A 40 9.45 -1.70 -9.60
N ILE A 41 8.16 -1.57 -9.93
CA ILE A 41 7.30 -2.72 -10.24
C ILE A 41 7.86 -3.47 -11.44
N GLY A 42 8.22 -2.78 -12.52
CA GLY A 42 8.77 -3.37 -13.75
C GLY A 42 10.06 -4.17 -13.50
N GLU A 43 10.94 -3.72 -12.61
CA GLU A 43 12.13 -4.47 -12.23
C GLU A 43 11.81 -5.78 -11.47
N MET A 44 10.80 -5.74 -10.60
CA MET A 44 10.39 -6.90 -9.80
C MET A 44 9.46 -7.86 -10.57
N PHE A 45 8.74 -7.39 -11.58
CA PHE A 45 7.69 -8.14 -12.26
C PHE A 45 8.15 -9.49 -12.84
N PRO A 46 9.31 -9.62 -13.54
CA PRO A 46 9.75 -10.89 -14.12
C PRO A 46 10.27 -11.91 -13.10
N ILE A 47 10.36 -11.54 -11.82
CA ILE A 47 10.88 -12.45 -10.79
C ILE A 47 9.79 -13.44 -10.40
N ASN A 48 10.09 -14.75 -10.53
CA ASN A 48 9.21 -15.77 -9.96
C ASN A 48 9.32 -15.78 -8.42
N ARG A 49 8.20 -15.52 -7.75
CA ARG A 49 8.06 -15.50 -6.28
C ARG A 49 7.08 -16.56 -5.83
N SER A 50 7.28 -17.06 -4.61
CA SER A 50 6.31 -17.88 -3.90
C SER A 50 6.42 -17.61 -2.39
N LEU A 51 5.90 -18.48 -1.52
CA LEU A 51 6.01 -18.31 -0.06
C LEU A 51 7.47 -18.34 0.44
N THR A 52 8.35 -19.00 -0.30
CA THR A 52 9.77 -19.18 0.01
C THR A 52 10.61 -19.04 -1.25
N GLY A 53 11.92 -19.18 -1.12
CA GLY A 53 12.85 -19.35 -2.22
C GLY A 53 13.54 -18.07 -2.69
N ALA A 54 14.38 -18.23 -3.69
CA ALA A 54 15.29 -17.20 -4.20
C ALA A 54 14.58 -15.95 -4.73
N GLY A 55 13.36 -16.11 -5.29
CA GLY A 55 12.60 -14.99 -5.86
C GLY A 55 12.16 -13.97 -4.79
N VAL A 56 11.73 -14.41 -3.62
CA VAL A 56 11.41 -13.54 -2.49
C VAL A 56 12.67 -12.80 -2.02
N ARG A 57 13.78 -13.52 -1.82
CA ARG A 57 15.06 -12.91 -1.41
C ARG A 57 15.54 -11.87 -2.41
N LYS A 58 15.43 -12.16 -3.72
CA LYS A 58 15.78 -11.20 -4.78
C LYS A 58 14.90 -9.96 -4.73
N THR A 59 13.60 -10.11 -4.52
CA THR A 59 12.65 -9.00 -4.41
C THR A 59 12.96 -8.15 -3.17
N LEU A 60 13.18 -8.76 -2.01
CA LEU A 60 13.58 -8.06 -0.79
C LEU A 60 14.95 -7.37 -0.93
N GLY A 61 15.89 -7.96 -1.68
CA GLY A 61 17.15 -7.33 -2.04
C GLY A 61 17.00 -6.08 -2.90
N ILE A 62 15.98 -6.03 -3.79
CA ILE A 62 15.63 -4.83 -4.56
C ILE A 62 15.08 -3.74 -3.62
N VAL A 63 14.15 -4.08 -2.75
CA VAL A 63 13.62 -3.17 -1.71
C VAL A 63 14.75 -2.66 -0.80
N GLY A 64 15.67 -3.54 -0.40
CA GLY A 64 16.82 -3.21 0.45
C GLY A 64 17.85 -2.25 -0.17
N ARG A 65 17.74 -1.94 -1.47
CA ARG A 65 18.56 -0.86 -2.08
C ARG A 65 18.03 0.54 -1.74
N HIS A 66 16.79 0.63 -1.28
CA HIS A 66 16.09 1.88 -1.00
C HIS A 66 15.94 2.17 0.49
N ILE A 67 15.88 1.13 1.32
CA ILE A 67 15.74 1.20 2.79
C ILE A 67 16.66 0.18 3.45
N ASP A 68 17.06 0.42 4.69
CA ASP A 68 17.89 -0.50 5.49
C ASP A 68 17.02 -1.66 6.02
N LEU A 69 16.69 -2.59 5.13
CA LEU A 69 15.73 -3.66 5.36
C LEU A 69 16.38 -4.82 6.13
N ASP A 70 15.90 -5.09 7.33
CA ASP A 70 16.28 -6.29 8.11
C ASP A 70 15.67 -7.54 7.47
N ILE A 71 16.51 -8.50 7.10
CA ILE A 71 16.09 -9.76 6.50
C ILE A 71 16.05 -10.86 7.58
N HIS A 72 14.89 -11.50 7.68
CA HIS A 72 14.66 -12.59 8.62
C HIS A 72 14.45 -13.90 7.87
N GLU A 73 15.15 -14.94 8.32
CA GLU A 73 15.02 -16.29 7.81
C GLU A 73 14.44 -17.20 8.89
N VAL A 74 13.36 -17.91 8.55
CA VAL A 74 12.70 -18.85 9.48
C VAL A 74 12.73 -20.24 8.88
N ALA A 75 13.41 -21.17 9.54
CA ALA A 75 13.67 -22.52 9.02
C ALA A 75 12.39 -23.30 8.74
N THR A 76 12.39 -24.08 7.66
CA THR A 76 11.35 -25.08 7.35
C THR A 76 11.04 -25.94 8.58
N GLY A 77 9.76 -26.22 8.81
CA GLY A 77 9.29 -27.02 9.94
C GLY A 77 9.19 -26.28 11.26
N THR A 78 9.62 -25.01 11.35
CA THR A 78 9.38 -24.19 12.55
C THR A 78 7.89 -24.09 12.81
N ALA A 79 7.44 -24.51 14.00
CA ALA A 79 6.05 -24.37 14.42
C ALA A 79 5.71 -22.90 14.67
N VAL A 80 4.61 -22.43 14.10
CA VAL A 80 4.10 -21.07 14.21
C VAL A 80 2.58 -21.13 14.42
N LEU A 81 2.16 -21.05 15.67
CA LEU A 81 0.79 -21.31 16.10
C LEU A 81 0.32 -22.72 15.67
N ASP A 82 -0.76 -22.81 14.91
CA ASP A 82 -1.31 -24.06 14.37
C ASP A 82 -0.67 -24.49 13.03
N TRP A 83 0.31 -23.74 12.55
CA TRP A 83 0.99 -23.94 11.28
C TRP A 83 2.45 -24.28 11.48
N HIS A 84 3.11 -24.60 10.39
CA HIS A 84 4.57 -24.70 10.31
C HIS A 84 5.09 -24.01 9.04
N VAL A 85 6.33 -23.53 9.11
CA VAL A 85 7.00 -22.95 7.93
C VAL A 85 7.17 -24.05 6.86
N PRO A 86 6.73 -23.82 5.60
CA PRO A 86 6.78 -24.82 4.56
C PRO A 86 8.20 -25.14 4.09
N MET A 87 8.35 -26.17 3.28
CA MET A 87 9.57 -26.47 2.54
C MET A 87 9.95 -25.29 1.66
N GLU A 88 11.23 -25.09 1.44
CA GLU A 88 11.71 -24.10 0.48
C GLU A 88 11.51 -24.62 -0.96
N TRP A 89 10.89 -23.79 -1.81
CA TRP A 89 10.64 -24.11 -3.20
C TRP A 89 11.38 -23.15 -4.14
N ASN A 90 12.09 -23.72 -5.12
CA ASN A 90 12.72 -22.98 -6.18
C ASN A 90 12.44 -23.70 -7.52
N ILE A 91 12.34 -22.95 -8.60
CA ILE A 91 12.15 -23.48 -9.97
C ILE A 91 13.16 -22.87 -10.91
N ARG A 92 13.73 -23.69 -11.80
CA ARG A 92 14.68 -23.28 -12.83
C ARG A 92 14.07 -23.25 -14.22
N SER A 93 13.23 -24.23 -14.53
CA SER A 93 12.55 -24.31 -15.82
C SER A 93 11.34 -25.23 -15.76
N ALA A 94 10.39 -25.03 -16.66
CA ALA A 94 9.33 -26.00 -16.91
C ALA A 94 8.80 -25.87 -18.33
N THR A 95 8.53 -27.01 -18.97
CA THR A 95 8.05 -27.04 -20.36
C THR A 95 7.03 -28.13 -20.57
N ILE A 96 6.13 -27.91 -21.54
CA ILE A 96 5.34 -28.95 -22.21
C ILE A 96 5.71 -28.95 -23.66
N LYS A 97 6.12 -30.13 -24.19
CA LYS A 97 6.54 -30.32 -25.60
C LYS A 97 5.78 -31.47 -26.23
N THR A 98 5.61 -31.42 -27.55
CA THR A 98 5.22 -32.56 -28.35
C THR A 98 6.33 -33.61 -28.35
N LEU A 99 6.06 -34.85 -28.80
CA LEU A 99 7.09 -35.90 -28.82
C LEU A 99 8.17 -35.64 -29.88
N ASP A 100 7.86 -34.87 -30.92
CA ASP A 100 8.84 -34.41 -31.94
C ASP A 100 9.67 -33.19 -31.50
N GLY A 101 9.41 -32.68 -30.26
CA GLY A 101 10.24 -31.67 -29.64
C GLY A 101 9.75 -30.21 -29.76
N LYS A 102 8.59 -29.97 -30.40
CA LYS A 102 8.00 -28.62 -30.46
C LYS A 102 7.59 -28.17 -29.05
N CYS A 103 8.12 -27.04 -28.60
CA CYS A 103 7.70 -26.41 -27.34
C CYS A 103 6.32 -25.76 -27.46
N LEU A 104 5.40 -26.10 -26.58
CA LEU A 104 4.04 -25.56 -26.53
C LEU A 104 3.84 -24.63 -25.32
N VAL A 105 4.56 -24.90 -24.25
CA VAL A 105 4.51 -24.12 -23.01
C VAL A 105 5.93 -24.00 -22.47
N ASP A 106 6.34 -22.79 -22.15
CA ASP A 106 7.64 -22.53 -21.52
C ASP A 106 7.46 -21.55 -20.33
N PHE A 107 7.90 -21.99 -19.17
CA PHE A 107 7.93 -21.15 -17.96
C PHE A 107 8.75 -19.86 -18.14
N ALA A 108 9.77 -19.87 -19.01
CA ALA A 108 10.58 -18.69 -19.29
C ALA A 108 9.81 -17.59 -20.04
N GLU A 109 8.71 -17.93 -20.73
CA GLU A 109 7.84 -16.95 -21.39
C GLU A 109 6.89 -16.27 -20.39
N ASN A 110 6.38 -17.04 -19.41
CA ASN A 110 5.53 -16.51 -18.34
C ASN A 110 5.61 -17.38 -17.08
N ASN A 111 5.97 -16.78 -15.95
CA ASN A 111 6.08 -17.48 -14.67
C ASN A 111 4.78 -18.15 -14.20
N LEU A 112 3.61 -17.67 -14.66
CA LEU A 112 2.32 -18.22 -14.29
C LEU A 112 2.05 -19.58 -14.91
N HIS A 113 2.83 -20.01 -15.93
CA HIS A 113 2.65 -21.31 -16.58
C HIS A 113 2.80 -22.50 -15.63
N VAL A 114 3.45 -22.31 -14.48
CA VAL A 114 3.62 -23.38 -13.50
C VAL A 114 2.82 -23.08 -12.22
N MET A 115 2.07 -24.06 -11.76
CA MET A 115 1.45 -24.01 -10.45
C MET A 115 2.55 -23.88 -9.38
N GLY A 116 2.51 -22.82 -8.58
CA GLY A 116 3.49 -22.61 -7.51
C GLY A 116 3.57 -23.82 -6.57
N TYR A 117 4.78 -24.14 -6.10
CA TYR A 117 5.09 -25.35 -5.30
C TYR A 117 4.95 -26.66 -6.06
N SER A 118 4.96 -26.65 -7.39
CA SER A 118 5.04 -27.89 -8.18
C SER A 118 6.33 -28.64 -7.90
N LYS A 119 6.21 -29.93 -7.57
CA LYS A 119 7.36 -30.82 -7.40
C LYS A 119 8.04 -31.11 -8.74
N PRO A 120 9.31 -31.56 -8.77
CA PRO A 120 10.00 -31.90 -10.01
C PRO A 120 9.31 -33.06 -10.73
N VAL A 121 9.21 -32.92 -12.04
CA VAL A 121 8.59 -33.92 -12.94
C VAL A 121 9.38 -34.00 -14.23
N ASN A 122 9.65 -35.21 -14.70
CA ASN A 122 10.19 -35.47 -16.04
C ASN A 122 9.57 -36.76 -16.58
N GLY A 123 8.80 -36.67 -17.67
CA GLY A 123 8.11 -37.82 -18.21
C GLY A 123 7.29 -37.54 -19.47
N VAL A 124 6.72 -38.61 -20.01
CA VAL A 124 5.74 -38.57 -21.08
C VAL A 124 4.37 -38.90 -20.48
N PHE A 125 3.40 -38.04 -20.70
CA PHE A 125 2.04 -38.15 -20.15
C PHE A 125 1.02 -38.17 -21.29
N GLY A 126 0.05 -39.04 -21.17
CA GLY A 126 -1.10 -39.03 -22.06
C GLY A 126 -1.96 -37.77 -21.82
N ARG A 127 -2.64 -37.30 -22.88
CA ARG A 127 -3.47 -36.07 -22.80
C ARG A 127 -4.52 -36.14 -21.70
N ALA A 128 -5.15 -37.31 -21.48
CA ALA A 128 -6.14 -37.49 -20.42
C ALA A 128 -5.53 -37.40 -18.99
N GLU A 129 -4.29 -37.84 -18.80
CA GLU A 129 -3.55 -37.71 -17.56
C GLU A 129 -3.12 -36.28 -17.32
N LEU A 130 -2.55 -35.65 -18.35
CA LEU A 130 -2.12 -34.24 -18.31
C LEU A 130 -3.30 -33.31 -18.03
N ALA A 131 -4.52 -33.61 -18.52
CA ALA A 131 -5.72 -32.84 -18.26
C ALA A 131 -6.04 -32.66 -16.76
N ARG A 132 -5.61 -33.60 -15.92
CA ARG A 132 -5.78 -33.50 -14.45
C ARG A 132 -4.79 -32.55 -13.77
N ARG A 133 -3.77 -32.15 -14.53
CA ARG A 133 -2.65 -31.31 -14.09
C ARG A 133 -2.63 -29.93 -14.75
N VAL A 134 -3.58 -29.68 -15.65
CA VAL A 134 -3.71 -28.42 -16.38
C VAL A 134 -4.87 -27.62 -15.83
N HIS A 135 -4.58 -26.38 -15.46
CA HIS A 135 -5.54 -25.41 -14.97
C HIS A 135 -5.77 -24.34 -16.04
N THR A 136 -7.01 -24.07 -16.37
CA THR A 136 -7.41 -23.06 -17.37
C THR A 136 -8.64 -22.29 -16.89
N LEU A 137 -8.96 -21.18 -17.55
CA LEU A 137 -10.16 -20.37 -17.32
C LEU A 137 -11.01 -20.38 -18.62
N PRO A 138 -12.06 -21.23 -18.72
CA PRO A 138 -12.91 -21.28 -19.92
C PRO A 138 -13.59 -19.92 -20.24
N ASP A 139 -13.96 -19.16 -19.21
CA ASP A 139 -14.61 -17.85 -19.36
C ASP A 139 -13.63 -16.72 -19.73
N GLN A 140 -12.31 -16.97 -19.61
CA GLN A 140 -11.21 -16.08 -19.99
C GLN A 140 -10.17 -16.88 -20.79
N PRO A 141 -10.52 -17.35 -22.01
CA PRO A 141 -9.80 -18.43 -22.70
C PRO A 141 -8.35 -18.13 -23.08
N ASP A 142 -7.97 -16.85 -23.16
CA ASP A 142 -6.63 -16.42 -23.56
C ASP A 142 -5.75 -16.04 -22.37
N LEU A 143 -6.26 -16.10 -21.14
CA LEU A 143 -5.50 -15.78 -19.95
C LEU A 143 -4.93 -17.03 -19.28
N ILE A 144 -3.75 -16.87 -18.67
CA ILE A 144 -3.11 -17.87 -17.82
C ILE A 144 -3.55 -17.63 -16.38
N PRO A 145 -4.21 -18.59 -15.71
CA PRO A 145 -4.56 -18.43 -14.29
C PRO A 145 -3.35 -18.56 -13.38
N TYR A 146 -3.35 -17.86 -12.24
CA TYR A 146 -2.42 -18.13 -11.16
C TYR A 146 -2.95 -19.22 -10.23
N ARG A 147 -2.14 -20.26 -9.98
CA ARG A 147 -2.44 -21.35 -9.05
C ARG A 147 -1.22 -21.70 -8.20
N THR A 148 -1.48 -22.28 -7.04
CA THR A 148 -0.44 -22.71 -6.11
C THR A 148 -0.87 -23.95 -5.35
N GLY A 149 0.08 -24.84 -5.05
CA GLY A 149 -0.13 -26.07 -4.31
C GLY A 149 0.38 -26.03 -2.86
N TYR A 150 1.13 -25.03 -2.46
CA TYR A 150 1.79 -24.77 -1.17
C TYR A 150 2.16 -26.02 -0.36
N TYR A 151 1.27 -26.60 0.45
CA TYR A 151 1.51 -27.76 1.31
C TYR A 151 1.15 -29.11 0.66
N ALA A 152 0.67 -29.09 -0.60
CA ALA A 152 0.32 -30.31 -1.31
C ALA A 152 1.55 -30.94 -1.99
N ASP A 153 1.66 -32.27 -1.98
CA ASP A 153 2.64 -33.02 -2.79
C ASP A 153 2.09 -33.20 -4.22
N ASP A 154 2.08 -32.11 -4.98
CA ASP A 154 1.45 -32.05 -6.28
C ASP A 154 2.27 -31.26 -7.31
N TRP A 155 1.84 -31.24 -8.57
CA TRP A 155 2.39 -30.45 -9.66
C TRP A 155 1.31 -30.09 -10.67
N GLY A 156 1.51 -29.01 -11.43
CA GLY A 156 0.57 -28.61 -12.46
C GLY A 156 1.06 -27.49 -13.34
N PHE A 157 0.37 -27.32 -14.46
CA PHE A 157 0.56 -26.21 -15.38
C PHE A 157 -0.69 -25.35 -15.45
N CYS A 158 -0.50 -24.06 -15.68
CA CYS A 158 -1.55 -23.08 -15.92
C CYS A 158 -1.42 -22.60 -17.37
N LEU A 159 -2.49 -22.73 -18.14
CA LEU A 159 -2.47 -22.44 -19.58
C LEU A 159 -3.65 -21.55 -19.98
N PRO A 160 -3.52 -20.78 -21.07
CA PRO A 160 -4.68 -20.28 -21.79
C PRO A 160 -5.58 -21.45 -22.19
N HIS A 161 -6.88 -21.33 -21.99
CA HIS A 161 -7.84 -22.39 -22.37
C HIS A 161 -7.83 -22.65 -23.89
N SER A 162 -7.66 -21.59 -24.69
CA SER A 162 -7.52 -21.67 -26.15
C SER A 162 -6.30 -22.53 -26.56
N LEU A 163 -5.15 -22.36 -25.89
CA LEU A 163 -3.97 -23.20 -26.13
C LEU A 163 -4.25 -24.66 -25.76
N TRP A 164 -4.81 -24.91 -24.57
CA TRP A 164 -5.16 -26.27 -24.12
C TRP A 164 -6.11 -26.98 -25.07
N GLN A 165 -7.11 -26.29 -25.60
CA GLN A 165 -8.04 -26.85 -26.60
C GLN A 165 -7.31 -27.21 -27.91
N GLY A 166 -6.31 -26.42 -28.30
CA GLY A 166 -5.49 -26.70 -29.51
C GLY A 166 -4.48 -27.85 -29.38
N MET A 167 -4.21 -28.33 -28.16
CA MET A 167 -3.28 -29.44 -27.89
C MET A 167 -3.98 -30.79 -28.16
N ASN A 168 -3.80 -31.32 -29.34
CA ASN A 168 -4.53 -32.52 -29.82
C ASN A 168 -3.68 -33.80 -29.94
N ASP A 169 -2.37 -33.75 -29.56
CA ASP A 169 -1.52 -34.92 -29.54
C ASP A 169 -1.96 -35.90 -28.45
N GLU A 170 -1.75 -37.18 -28.70
CA GLU A 170 -2.08 -38.23 -27.75
C GLU A 170 -1.18 -38.18 -26.50
N HIS A 171 0.08 -37.78 -26.67
CA HIS A 171 1.11 -37.74 -25.63
C HIS A 171 1.94 -36.46 -25.70
N TYR A 172 2.41 -36.01 -24.53
CA TYR A 172 3.27 -34.84 -24.36
C TYR A 172 4.45 -35.18 -23.46
N ARG A 173 5.61 -34.59 -23.75
CA ARG A 173 6.76 -34.57 -22.85
C ARG A 173 6.62 -33.40 -21.91
N VAL A 174 6.62 -33.68 -20.61
CA VAL A 174 6.52 -32.71 -19.54
C VAL A 174 7.82 -32.72 -18.75
N ASP A 175 8.34 -31.53 -18.49
CA ASP A 175 9.51 -31.33 -17.64
C ASP A 175 9.24 -30.16 -16.68
N ILE A 176 9.47 -30.36 -15.37
CA ILE A 176 9.50 -29.33 -14.33
C ILE A 176 10.80 -29.54 -13.53
N ASP A 177 11.73 -28.63 -13.72
CA ASP A 177 12.99 -28.61 -12.95
C ASP A 177 12.84 -27.67 -11.76
N SER A 178 12.40 -28.24 -10.65
CA SER A 178 12.19 -27.54 -9.38
C SER A 178 12.87 -28.27 -8.23
N ASP A 179 13.10 -27.55 -7.14
CA ASP A 179 13.55 -28.11 -5.85
C ASP A 179 12.49 -27.81 -4.79
N LEU A 180 12.19 -28.82 -3.98
CA LEU A 180 11.38 -28.72 -2.78
C LEU A 180 12.14 -29.39 -1.66
N SER A 181 12.82 -28.62 -0.82
CA SER A 181 13.78 -29.12 0.17
C SER A 181 13.71 -28.30 1.48
N PRO A 182 14.25 -28.82 2.60
CA PRO A 182 14.42 -27.99 3.79
C PRO A 182 15.27 -26.77 3.49
N GLY A 183 14.79 -25.61 3.94
CA GLY A 183 15.40 -24.29 3.74
C GLY A 183 14.78 -23.29 4.69
N SER A 184 14.39 -22.13 4.23
CA SER A 184 13.76 -21.12 5.06
C SER A 184 12.70 -20.31 4.32
N MET A 185 11.78 -19.73 5.09
CA MET A 185 10.92 -18.65 4.65
C MET A 185 11.57 -17.32 5.01
N THR A 186 11.64 -16.42 4.02
CA THR A 186 12.28 -15.12 4.14
C THR A 186 11.24 -14.03 4.23
N TYR A 187 11.39 -13.08 5.15
CA TYR A 187 10.62 -11.84 5.16
C TYR A 187 11.52 -10.64 5.48
N GLY A 188 11.07 -9.44 5.10
CA GLY A 188 11.76 -8.19 5.39
C GLY A 188 11.02 -7.37 6.42
N GLU A 189 11.76 -6.72 7.32
CA GLU A 189 11.26 -5.79 8.31
C GLU A 189 12.07 -4.51 8.30
N PHE A 190 11.40 -3.36 8.41
CA PHE A 190 12.05 -2.07 8.55
C PHE A 190 11.34 -1.25 9.62
N LEU A 191 12.08 -0.80 10.64
CA LEU A 191 11.53 -0.02 11.75
C LEU A 191 12.10 1.40 11.73
N VAL A 192 11.22 2.37 11.64
CA VAL A 192 11.52 3.78 11.90
C VAL A 192 11.03 4.11 13.32
N PRO A 193 11.93 4.38 14.27
CA PRO A 193 11.53 4.69 15.64
C PRO A 193 10.86 6.05 15.74
N GLY A 194 9.77 6.16 16.52
CA GLY A 194 9.10 7.41 16.86
C GLY A 194 9.61 8.02 18.16
N GLU A 195 8.98 9.13 18.58
CA GLU A 195 9.21 9.75 19.90
C GLU A 195 8.59 8.92 21.02
N THR A 196 7.51 8.19 20.72
CA THR A 196 6.83 7.27 21.64
C THR A 196 7.18 5.82 21.30
N ARG A 197 6.78 4.89 22.17
CA ARG A 197 6.89 3.44 21.91
C ARG A 197 5.74 2.89 21.07
N ARG A 198 4.75 3.73 20.73
CA ARG A 198 3.60 3.34 19.90
C ARG A 198 3.98 3.30 18.44
N GLU A 199 3.50 2.29 17.73
CA GLU A 199 3.88 1.99 16.36
C GLU A 199 2.65 1.89 15.44
N VAL A 200 2.83 2.33 14.20
CA VAL A 200 1.95 2.01 13.07
C VAL A 200 2.56 0.82 12.33
N LEU A 201 1.83 -0.28 12.26
CA LEU A 201 2.21 -1.45 11.49
C LEU A 201 1.71 -1.29 10.04
N ILE A 202 2.61 -1.39 9.06
CA ILE A 202 2.26 -1.37 7.64
C ILE A 202 2.81 -2.64 7.01
N THR A 203 1.96 -3.38 6.30
CA THR A 203 2.36 -4.68 5.74
C THR A 203 1.86 -4.87 4.32
N CYS A 204 2.64 -5.56 3.50
CA CYS A 204 2.24 -6.01 2.19
C CYS A 204 2.80 -7.42 1.91
N HIS A 205 2.12 -8.17 1.06
CA HIS A 205 2.63 -9.49 0.69
C HIS A 205 3.54 -9.44 -0.54
N VAL A 206 4.54 -10.34 -0.56
CA VAL A 206 5.61 -10.37 -1.56
C VAL A 206 5.74 -11.72 -2.28
N CYS A 207 4.73 -12.58 -2.22
CA CYS A 207 4.84 -13.98 -2.63
C CYS A 207 4.23 -14.31 -4.00
N HIS A 208 3.62 -13.37 -4.72
CA HIS A 208 2.99 -13.64 -6.00
C HIS A 208 3.97 -13.47 -7.17
N PRO A 209 4.07 -14.46 -8.09
CA PRO A 209 4.91 -14.36 -9.28
C PRO A 209 4.22 -13.50 -10.35
N SER A 210 4.94 -12.63 -11.03
CA SER A 210 4.51 -11.87 -12.22
C SER A 210 3.04 -11.36 -12.16
N LEU A 211 2.62 -10.86 -11.00
CA LEU A 211 1.38 -10.13 -10.79
C LEU A 211 1.73 -8.71 -10.34
N ALA A 212 1.38 -7.72 -11.19
CA ALA A 212 1.84 -6.34 -11.00
C ALA A 212 1.00 -5.60 -9.95
N ASN A 213 -0.33 -5.73 -10.02
CA ASN A 213 -1.23 -5.10 -9.07
C ASN A 213 -1.30 -5.90 -7.75
N ASP A 214 -1.36 -7.23 -7.83
CA ASP A 214 -1.40 -8.15 -6.69
C ASP A 214 -0.07 -8.91 -6.51
N ASN A 215 0.96 -8.36 -5.85
CA ASN A 215 0.92 -7.15 -5.03
C ASN A 215 2.20 -6.31 -5.18
N LEU A 216 2.82 -6.28 -6.35
CA LEU A 216 3.98 -5.42 -6.55
C LEU A 216 3.64 -3.94 -6.41
N SER A 217 2.37 -3.54 -6.68
CA SER A 217 1.88 -2.20 -6.41
C SER A 217 1.99 -1.83 -4.93
N GLY A 218 1.57 -2.75 -4.04
CA GLY A 218 1.71 -2.57 -2.60
C GLY A 218 3.17 -2.53 -2.14
N VAL A 219 4.03 -3.39 -2.70
CA VAL A 219 5.48 -3.41 -2.41
C VAL A 219 6.14 -2.09 -2.78
N ALA A 220 5.89 -1.58 -3.98
CA ALA A 220 6.49 -0.33 -4.46
C ALA A 220 6.04 0.88 -3.63
N ILE A 221 4.73 1.02 -3.38
CA ILE A 221 4.18 2.10 -2.54
C ILE A 221 4.73 2.01 -1.12
N MET A 222 4.77 0.83 -0.52
CA MET A 222 5.28 0.65 0.83
C MET A 222 6.77 0.99 0.93
N THR A 223 7.57 0.68 -0.08
CA THR A 223 8.99 1.06 -0.16
C THR A 223 9.13 2.59 -0.16
N ALA A 224 8.37 3.31 -0.98
CA ALA A 224 8.40 4.76 -1.02
C ALA A 224 7.94 5.39 0.31
N LEU A 225 6.90 4.84 0.95
CA LEU A 225 6.46 5.29 2.27
C LEU A 225 7.53 5.08 3.34
N ALA A 226 8.22 3.94 3.31
CA ALA A 226 9.31 3.64 4.22
C ALA A 226 10.50 4.61 4.04
N MET A 227 10.89 4.92 2.80
CA MET A 227 11.89 5.96 2.49
C MET A 227 11.48 7.31 3.10
N ARG A 228 10.25 7.76 2.83
CA ARG A 228 9.74 9.03 3.36
C ARG A 228 9.76 9.07 4.89
N GLN A 229 9.32 7.99 5.54
CA GLN A 229 9.29 7.96 7.00
C GLN A 229 10.69 7.92 7.62
N SER A 230 11.68 7.32 6.95
CA SER A 230 13.07 7.32 7.43
C SER A 230 13.72 8.71 7.50
N GLU A 231 13.23 9.65 6.70
CA GLU A 231 13.71 11.05 6.68
C GLU A 231 13.03 11.94 7.74
N ARG A 232 12.07 11.39 8.49
CA ARG A 232 11.23 12.13 9.45
C ARG A 232 11.33 11.53 10.84
N ARG A 233 11.12 12.36 11.82
CA ARG A 233 10.93 11.94 13.20
C ARG A 233 9.53 12.33 13.63
N GLY A 234 8.64 11.36 13.68
CA GLY A 234 7.27 11.52 14.10
C GLY A 234 7.04 11.11 15.54
N ARG A 235 5.84 11.36 16.03
CA ARG A 235 5.37 10.92 17.38
C ARG A 235 5.30 9.39 17.44
N LEU A 236 4.76 8.74 16.38
CA LEU A 236 4.63 7.30 16.26
C LEU A 236 5.85 6.70 15.57
N GLY A 237 6.22 5.48 15.96
CA GLY A 237 7.11 4.66 15.16
C GLY A 237 6.37 4.03 13.97
N TYR A 238 7.10 3.63 12.93
CA TYR A 238 6.54 2.98 11.76
C TYR A 238 7.28 1.67 11.52
N ARG A 239 6.52 0.57 11.50
CA ARG A 239 7.02 -0.78 11.23
C ARG A 239 6.48 -1.28 9.91
N PHE A 240 7.38 -1.50 8.96
CA PHE A 240 7.07 -1.99 7.62
C PHE A 240 7.43 -3.47 7.51
N LEU A 241 6.46 -4.30 7.10
CA LEU A 241 6.64 -5.75 6.97
C LEU A 241 6.36 -6.20 5.53
N PHE A 242 7.36 -6.75 4.88
CA PHE A 242 7.28 -7.39 3.57
C PHE A 242 7.23 -8.90 3.76
N LEU A 243 6.04 -9.50 3.67
CA LEU A 243 5.77 -10.87 4.14
C LEU A 243 5.25 -11.78 3.02
N PRO A 244 5.55 -13.08 2.99
CA PRO A 244 4.76 -14.05 2.23
C PRO A 244 3.37 -14.26 2.86
N ALA A 245 2.29 -13.96 2.14
CA ALA A 245 0.92 -14.12 2.67
C ALA A 245 0.46 -15.60 2.63
N THR A 246 -0.23 -16.11 3.65
CA THR A 246 -0.47 -15.48 4.94
C THR A 246 0.43 -16.06 6.04
N ILE A 247 1.25 -17.05 5.66
CA ILE A 247 2.15 -17.76 6.61
C ILE A 247 3.19 -16.81 7.19
N GLY A 248 3.64 -15.79 6.44
CA GLY A 248 4.55 -14.77 6.93
C GLY A 248 3.94 -13.91 8.04
N ALA A 249 2.69 -13.48 7.90
CA ALA A 249 1.97 -12.74 8.94
C ALA A 249 1.81 -13.60 10.22
N ILE A 250 1.40 -14.86 10.07
CA ILE A 250 1.29 -15.81 11.19
C ILE A 250 2.65 -16.01 11.89
N THR A 251 3.71 -16.16 11.09
CA THR A 251 5.06 -16.34 11.61
C THR A 251 5.55 -15.13 12.37
N TRP A 252 5.34 -13.92 11.80
CA TRP A 252 5.73 -12.68 12.45
C TRP A 252 5.00 -12.50 13.78
N LEU A 253 3.68 -12.71 13.80
CA LEU A 253 2.84 -12.63 15.00
C LEU A 253 3.34 -13.59 16.10
N ALA A 254 3.55 -14.87 15.76
CA ALA A 254 4.02 -15.88 16.71
C ALA A 254 5.40 -15.56 17.32
N ARG A 255 6.26 -14.88 16.58
CA ARG A 255 7.61 -14.54 17.00
C ARG A 255 7.72 -13.22 17.76
N ASN A 256 6.69 -12.37 17.69
CA ASN A 256 6.72 -11.01 18.20
C ASN A 256 5.59 -10.70 19.20
N GLU A 257 4.95 -11.71 19.81
CA GLU A 257 3.84 -11.53 20.75
C GLU A 257 4.14 -10.51 21.87
N ALA A 258 5.36 -10.51 22.40
CA ALA A 258 5.78 -9.63 23.49
C ALA A 258 5.82 -8.12 23.15
N MET A 259 5.74 -7.78 21.87
CA MET A 259 5.78 -6.36 21.43
C MET A 259 4.48 -5.86 20.82
N LEU A 260 3.47 -6.72 20.67
CA LEU A 260 2.22 -6.37 19.97
C LEU A 260 1.44 -5.26 20.67
N ASP A 261 1.63 -5.04 21.96
CA ASP A 261 1.07 -3.91 22.72
C ASP A 261 1.54 -2.54 22.21
N ARG A 262 2.62 -2.48 21.44
CA ARG A 262 3.10 -1.25 20.80
C ARG A 262 2.28 -0.87 19.58
N ILE A 263 1.62 -1.82 18.93
CA ILE A 263 0.87 -1.57 17.70
C ILE A 263 -0.43 -0.83 18.02
N GLU A 264 -0.43 0.48 17.80
CA GLU A 264 -1.58 1.35 18.01
C GLU A 264 -2.50 1.37 16.80
N HIS A 265 -1.93 1.24 15.59
CA HIS A 265 -2.63 1.22 14.30
C HIS A 265 -1.96 0.23 13.35
N GLY A 266 -2.72 -0.31 12.41
CA GLY A 266 -2.15 -1.16 11.38
C GLY A 266 -2.89 -1.07 10.04
N LEU A 267 -2.16 -1.31 8.96
CA LEU A 267 -2.64 -1.20 7.60
C LEU A 267 -2.00 -2.26 6.70
N VAL A 268 -2.83 -3.08 6.07
CA VAL A 268 -2.42 -3.95 4.97
C VAL A 268 -2.59 -3.20 3.65
N LEU A 269 -1.57 -3.24 2.80
CA LEU A 269 -1.54 -2.61 1.48
C LEU A 269 -1.56 -3.68 0.39
N THR A 270 -2.57 -3.62 -0.51
CA THR A 270 -2.70 -4.59 -1.59
C THR A 270 -3.48 -4.01 -2.77
N CYS A 271 -3.20 -4.46 -4.00
CA CYS A 271 -3.93 -4.10 -5.22
C CYS A 271 -4.18 -2.59 -5.35
N LEU A 272 -3.11 -1.79 -5.34
CA LEU A 272 -3.16 -0.32 -5.26
C LEU A 272 -2.80 0.38 -6.58
N GLY A 273 -2.53 -0.38 -7.66
CA GLY A 273 -2.02 0.16 -8.92
C GLY A 273 -3.06 0.29 -10.02
N ASP A 274 -4.27 -0.23 -9.87
CA ASP A 274 -5.34 -0.12 -10.87
C ASP A 274 -6.11 1.21 -10.76
N SER A 275 -6.95 1.49 -11.76
CA SER A 275 -7.75 2.73 -11.83
C SER A 275 -9.10 2.64 -11.12
N GLY A 276 -9.38 1.57 -10.39
CA GLY A 276 -10.62 1.40 -9.64
C GLY A 276 -10.76 2.37 -8.47
N PRO A 277 -11.92 2.41 -7.82
CA PRO A 277 -12.14 3.16 -6.60
C PRO A 277 -11.28 2.60 -5.45
N PHE A 278 -11.09 3.41 -4.41
CA PHE A 278 -10.52 2.87 -3.17
C PHE A 278 -11.54 2.03 -2.41
N HIS A 279 -11.08 0.91 -1.87
CA HIS A 279 -11.81 0.11 -0.89
C HIS A 279 -11.00 0.02 0.38
N TYR A 280 -11.61 0.41 1.49
CA TYR A 280 -11.02 0.24 2.80
C TYR A 280 -11.83 -0.74 3.62
N LYS A 281 -11.25 -1.89 3.92
CA LYS A 281 -11.83 -2.88 4.82
C LYS A 281 -11.41 -2.58 6.25
N GLN A 282 -12.41 -2.37 7.10
CA GLN A 282 -12.22 -2.00 8.50
C GLN A 282 -11.55 -3.11 9.32
N SER A 283 -10.88 -2.72 10.39
CA SER A 283 -10.41 -3.63 11.43
C SER A 283 -11.59 -4.28 12.17
N ARG A 284 -11.33 -5.41 12.81
CA ARG A 284 -12.39 -6.18 13.52
C ARG A 284 -13.10 -5.38 14.61
N LYS A 285 -12.41 -4.50 15.31
CA LYS A 285 -12.97 -3.78 16.46
C LYS A 285 -13.39 -2.32 16.20
N GLY A 286 -13.34 -1.84 14.97
CA GLY A 286 -13.72 -0.46 14.65
C GLY A 286 -12.81 0.57 15.33
N ALA A 287 -11.51 0.46 15.10
CA ALA A 287 -10.48 1.26 15.77
C ALA A 287 -10.31 2.66 15.15
N THR A 288 -9.44 3.47 15.74
CA THR A 288 -9.11 4.82 15.24
C THR A 288 -8.61 4.81 13.81
N ILE A 289 -7.84 3.79 13.40
CA ILE A 289 -7.38 3.63 12.02
C ILE A 289 -8.55 3.60 11.02
N ASP A 290 -9.68 2.97 11.37
CA ASP A 290 -10.84 2.87 10.49
C ASP A 290 -11.51 4.23 10.27
N ARG A 291 -11.58 5.03 11.32
CA ARG A 291 -12.11 6.40 11.28
C ARG A 291 -11.19 7.34 10.51
N ALA A 292 -9.87 7.17 10.71
CA ALA A 292 -8.84 7.94 10.03
C ALA A 292 -8.85 7.64 8.52
N ALA A 293 -8.87 6.36 8.12
CA ALA A 293 -8.94 5.95 6.73
C ALA A 293 -10.22 6.46 6.05
N ALA A 294 -11.39 6.30 6.71
CA ALA A 294 -12.65 6.81 6.18
C ALA A 294 -12.62 8.33 5.99
N HIS A 295 -12.02 9.07 6.93
CA HIS A 295 -11.89 10.52 6.84
C HIS A 295 -10.96 10.96 5.70
N VAL A 296 -9.79 10.32 5.56
CA VAL A 296 -8.85 10.61 4.47
C VAL A 296 -9.50 10.31 3.11
N LEU A 297 -10.11 9.15 2.95
CA LEU A 297 -10.75 8.76 1.68
C LEU A 297 -11.90 9.67 1.31
N LYS A 298 -12.70 10.15 2.28
CA LYS A 298 -13.74 11.15 2.05
C LYS A 298 -13.20 12.45 1.45
N HIS A 299 -11.99 12.84 1.79
CA HIS A 299 -11.38 14.11 1.40
C HIS A 299 -10.28 14.00 0.34
N CYS A 300 -9.94 12.78 -0.14
CA CYS A 300 -8.89 12.60 -1.14
C CYS A 300 -9.31 12.92 -2.58
N GLY A 301 -10.61 13.11 -2.83
CA GLY A 301 -11.14 13.41 -4.16
C GLY A 301 -11.33 12.19 -5.08
N GLU A 302 -11.09 10.98 -4.56
CA GLU A 302 -11.26 9.72 -5.30
C GLU A 302 -12.55 9.00 -4.88
N PRO A 303 -13.20 8.26 -5.80
CA PRO A 303 -14.28 7.35 -5.42
C PRO A 303 -13.79 6.31 -4.41
N HIS A 304 -14.59 6.02 -3.40
CA HIS A 304 -14.20 5.05 -2.36
C HIS A 304 -15.39 4.37 -1.71
N GLU A 305 -15.12 3.20 -1.11
CA GLU A 305 -16.05 2.44 -0.30
C GLU A 305 -15.39 2.03 1.03
N ILE A 306 -16.14 2.14 2.12
CA ILE A 306 -15.73 1.64 3.44
C ILE A 306 -16.47 0.31 3.68
N MET A 307 -15.72 -0.78 3.69
CA MET A 307 -16.22 -2.13 3.85
C MET A 307 -16.16 -2.56 5.33
N PRO A 308 -17.20 -3.20 5.86
CA PRO A 308 -17.11 -3.77 7.20
C PRO A 308 -16.07 -4.91 7.25
N PHE A 309 -15.55 -5.19 8.45
CA PHE A 309 -14.69 -6.35 8.64
C PHE A 309 -15.43 -7.64 8.27
N ASN A 310 -14.72 -8.50 7.54
CA ASN A 310 -15.12 -9.89 7.38
C ASN A 310 -13.86 -10.79 7.48
N PRO A 311 -13.98 -12.06 7.90
CA PRO A 311 -12.82 -12.92 8.17
C PRO A 311 -12.15 -13.52 6.92
N TYR A 312 -12.57 -13.13 5.72
CA TYR A 312 -11.93 -13.50 4.47
C TYR A 312 -11.21 -12.29 3.85
N GLY A 313 -9.99 -12.45 3.37
CA GLY A 313 -9.19 -11.37 2.78
C GLY A 313 -7.70 -11.67 2.78
N TYR A 314 -6.90 -10.64 2.96
CA TYR A 314 -5.44 -10.72 3.03
C TYR A 314 -4.94 -10.95 4.47
N ASP A 315 -3.80 -10.36 4.84
CA ASP A 315 -3.14 -10.60 6.12
C ASP A 315 -3.84 -9.92 7.32
N GLU A 316 -4.69 -8.89 7.09
CA GLU A 316 -5.44 -8.21 8.16
C GLU A 316 -6.27 -9.17 9.01
N ARG A 317 -6.77 -10.27 8.42
CA ARG A 317 -7.51 -11.30 9.13
C ARG A 317 -6.67 -12.06 10.16
N GLN A 318 -5.35 -12.15 9.94
CA GLN A 318 -4.43 -12.78 10.90
C GLN A 318 -4.16 -11.84 12.06
N PHE A 319 -3.85 -10.58 11.77
CA PHE A 319 -3.65 -9.54 12.78
C PHE A 319 -4.91 -9.28 13.62
N CYS A 320 -6.09 -9.34 12.99
CA CYS A 320 -7.39 -9.18 13.64
C CYS A 320 -7.95 -10.47 14.26
N SER A 321 -7.21 -11.59 14.26
CA SER A 321 -7.69 -12.84 14.87
C SER A 321 -7.95 -12.66 16.38
N PRO A 322 -8.90 -13.42 16.97
CA PRO A 322 -9.36 -13.15 18.34
C PRO A 322 -8.28 -13.13 19.41
N GLY A 323 -7.18 -13.88 19.22
CA GLY A 323 -6.07 -13.94 20.19
C GLY A 323 -5.16 -12.72 20.14
N PHE A 324 -5.05 -12.05 18.99
CA PHE A 324 -4.23 -10.85 18.79
C PHE A 324 -5.07 -9.57 18.80
N ASP A 325 -6.18 -9.57 18.07
CA ASP A 325 -7.15 -8.47 17.97
C ASP A 325 -6.53 -7.09 17.76
N LEU A 326 -5.52 -7.04 16.88
CA LEU A 326 -4.83 -5.81 16.54
C LEU A 326 -5.70 -4.91 15.66
N PRO A 327 -5.56 -3.58 15.77
CA PRO A 327 -6.36 -2.61 15.00
C PRO A 327 -5.81 -2.46 13.58
N VAL A 328 -5.96 -3.49 12.74
CA VAL A 328 -5.39 -3.55 11.39
C VAL A 328 -6.50 -3.56 10.34
N GLY A 329 -6.56 -2.51 9.52
CA GLY A 329 -7.43 -2.45 8.34
C GLY A 329 -6.68 -2.85 7.06
N CYS A 330 -7.40 -2.89 5.93
CA CYS A 330 -6.81 -3.18 4.63
C CYS A 330 -7.24 -2.15 3.60
N LEU A 331 -6.29 -1.54 2.91
CA LEU A 331 -6.54 -0.59 1.82
C LEU A 331 -6.17 -1.21 0.49
N MET A 332 -7.10 -1.13 -0.46
CA MET A 332 -6.94 -1.63 -1.83
C MET A 332 -7.75 -0.76 -2.79
N ARG A 333 -7.49 -0.90 -4.10
CA ARG A 333 -8.38 -0.44 -5.17
C ARG A 333 -9.22 -1.61 -5.66
N GLY A 334 -8.65 -2.55 -6.40
CA GLY A 334 -9.34 -3.78 -6.75
C GLY A 334 -9.58 -4.68 -5.53
N VAL A 335 -10.83 -5.05 -5.28
CA VAL A 335 -11.16 -6.04 -4.25
C VAL A 335 -10.82 -7.44 -4.77
N HIS A 336 -10.15 -8.25 -3.97
CA HIS A 336 -9.76 -9.61 -4.33
C HIS A 336 -10.93 -10.42 -4.90
N GLY A 337 -10.70 -11.07 -6.03
CA GLY A 337 -11.69 -11.92 -6.70
C GLY A 337 -12.87 -11.20 -7.35
N THR A 338 -12.89 -9.85 -7.41
CA THR A 338 -14.00 -9.09 -7.99
C THR A 338 -13.68 -8.44 -9.35
N PHE A 339 -12.43 -8.42 -9.77
CA PHE A 339 -12.02 -7.87 -11.06
C PHE A 339 -11.40 -8.95 -11.96
N PRO A 340 -11.60 -8.85 -13.29
CA PRO A 340 -11.26 -9.93 -14.22
C PRO A 340 -9.77 -10.30 -14.27
N GLU A 341 -8.90 -9.33 -14.02
CA GLU A 341 -7.44 -9.48 -14.07
C GLU A 341 -6.89 -10.24 -12.86
N TYR A 342 -7.64 -10.29 -11.76
CA TYR A 342 -7.21 -10.89 -10.50
C TYR A 342 -6.76 -12.35 -10.68
N HIS A 343 -5.53 -12.65 -10.24
CA HIS A 343 -4.92 -13.98 -10.34
C HIS A 343 -4.88 -14.54 -11.76
N THR A 344 -4.63 -13.67 -12.75
CA THR A 344 -4.42 -14.06 -14.15
C THR A 344 -3.24 -13.30 -14.76
N SER A 345 -2.82 -13.72 -15.96
CA SER A 345 -1.78 -13.02 -16.74
C SER A 345 -2.18 -11.63 -17.23
N ALA A 346 -3.42 -11.21 -17.02
CA ALA A 346 -3.86 -9.84 -17.28
C ALA A 346 -3.50 -8.86 -16.14
N ASP A 347 -3.13 -9.36 -14.94
CA ASP A 347 -2.52 -8.55 -13.90
C ASP A 347 -1.03 -8.30 -14.21
N ASN A 348 -0.79 -7.49 -15.20
CA ASN A 348 0.52 -7.17 -15.77
C ASN A 348 0.84 -5.67 -15.67
N MET A 349 1.96 -5.26 -16.30
CA MET A 349 2.39 -3.86 -16.30
C MET A 349 1.38 -2.93 -17.00
N ASP A 350 0.65 -3.41 -18.01
CA ASP A 350 -0.36 -2.58 -18.70
C ASP A 350 -1.61 -2.34 -17.83
N PHE A 351 -1.91 -3.21 -16.88
CA PHE A 351 -3.03 -3.06 -15.95
C PHE A 351 -2.74 -2.00 -14.88
N VAL A 352 -1.52 -1.95 -14.37
CA VAL A 352 -1.08 -0.95 -13.39
C VAL A 352 -0.87 0.41 -14.06
N LYS A 353 -1.33 1.48 -13.41
CA LYS A 353 -1.25 2.85 -13.93
C LYS A 353 -0.38 3.73 -13.03
N PRO A 354 0.65 4.43 -13.57
CA PRO A 354 1.52 5.33 -12.79
C PRO A 354 0.73 6.35 -11.96
N GLU A 355 -0.32 6.93 -12.54
CA GLU A 355 -1.14 7.94 -11.86
C GLU A 355 -1.94 7.33 -10.70
N ALA A 356 -2.39 6.08 -10.82
CA ALA A 356 -3.10 5.38 -9.75
C ALA A 356 -2.14 5.07 -8.58
N LEU A 357 -0.91 4.66 -8.87
CA LEU A 357 0.14 4.45 -7.86
C LEU A 357 0.41 5.73 -7.07
N VAL A 358 0.59 6.86 -7.77
CA VAL A 358 0.85 8.17 -7.12
C VAL A 358 -0.33 8.60 -6.26
N ARG A 359 -1.56 8.44 -6.73
CA ARG A 359 -2.77 8.76 -5.94
C ARG A 359 -2.91 7.86 -4.73
N SER A 360 -2.61 6.57 -4.88
CA SER A 360 -2.62 5.61 -3.77
C SER A 360 -1.55 5.95 -2.72
N TYR A 361 -0.33 6.25 -3.16
CA TYR A 361 0.73 6.75 -2.29
C TYR A 361 0.28 7.99 -1.51
N SER A 362 -0.26 9.00 -2.20
CA SER A 362 -0.69 10.26 -1.58
C SER A 362 -1.81 10.08 -0.55
N ALA A 363 -2.77 9.19 -0.81
CA ALA A 363 -3.83 8.89 0.15
C ALA A 363 -3.29 8.21 1.41
N ILE A 364 -2.35 7.26 1.25
CA ILE A 364 -1.74 6.58 2.39
C ILE A 364 -0.82 7.53 3.14
N GLU A 365 -0.03 8.35 2.45
CA GLU A 365 0.78 9.40 3.06
C GLU A 365 -0.05 10.32 3.95
N ALA A 366 -1.20 10.80 3.46
CA ALA A 366 -2.12 11.63 4.23
C ALA A 366 -2.70 10.89 5.44
N LEU A 367 -2.93 9.57 5.31
CA LEU A 367 -3.39 8.74 6.45
C LEU A 367 -2.30 8.63 7.52
N LEU A 368 -1.04 8.39 7.13
CA LEU A 368 0.06 8.30 8.09
C LEU A 368 0.32 9.64 8.79
N ASP A 369 0.26 10.75 8.05
CA ASP A 369 0.37 12.11 8.62
C ASP A 369 -0.77 12.40 9.60
N LEU A 370 -2.00 11.98 9.27
CA LEU A 370 -3.14 12.10 10.18
C LEU A 370 -2.91 11.32 11.48
N LEU A 371 -2.47 10.06 11.39
CA LEU A 371 -2.25 9.22 12.57
C LEU A 371 -1.17 9.80 13.49
N ASP A 372 -0.10 10.31 12.91
CA ASP A 372 0.98 10.94 13.66
C ASP A 372 0.56 12.26 14.31
N GLY A 373 -0.21 13.08 13.59
CA GLY A 373 -0.71 14.39 14.05
C GLY A 373 -1.98 14.33 14.93
N ASN A 374 -2.60 13.15 15.08
CA ASN A 374 -3.86 13.03 15.84
C ASN A 374 -3.63 13.13 17.35
N CYS A 375 -3.57 14.35 17.84
CA CYS A 375 -3.39 14.67 19.25
C CYS A 375 -4.67 15.27 19.85
N THR A 376 -4.72 15.32 21.19
CA THR A 376 -5.76 16.00 21.95
C THR A 376 -5.22 17.32 22.50
N TYR A 377 -6.02 18.35 22.41
CA TYR A 377 -5.65 19.70 22.83
C TYR A 377 -6.61 20.24 23.89
N GLN A 378 -6.09 21.05 24.80
CA GLN A 378 -6.89 21.73 25.82
C GLN A 378 -6.59 23.22 25.86
N ARG A 379 -7.63 24.03 25.84
CA ARG A 379 -7.53 25.48 26.06
C ARG A 379 -7.09 25.79 27.49
N GLY A 380 -6.27 26.84 27.63
CA GLY A 380 -5.87 27.35 28.92
C GLY A 380 -7.06 27.92 29.71
N ASP A 381 -7.92 28.69 29.04
CA ASP A 381 -9.25 29.12 29.57
C ASP A 381 -10.33 28.69 28.55
N GLY A 382 -11.18 27.77 28.95
CA GLY A 382 -12.27 27.24 28.14
C GLY A 382 -13.51 28.16 28.05
N ARG A 383 -13.56 29.24 28.80
CA ARG A 383 -14.72 30.14 28.88
C ARG A 383 -14.69 31.18 27.75
N GLY A 384 -15.79 31.29 27.05
CA GLY A 384 -15.97 32.23 25.94
C GLY A 384 -14.96 32.07 24.81
N GLU A 385 -15.01 32.98 23.84
CA GLU A 385 -14.05 33.03 22.72
C GLU A 385 -12.83 33.83 23.14
N PRO A 386 -11.59 33.35 22.85
CA PRO A 386 -10.39 34.14 23.13
C PRO A 386 -10.31 35.34 22.19
N GLN A 387 -9.75 36.44 22.63
CA GLN A 387 -9.56 37.64 21.82
C GLN A 387 -8.48 37.41 20.76
N LEU A 388 -8.89 36.90 19.57
CA LEU A 388 -8.02 36.50 18.50
C LEU A 388 -7.23 37.70 17.89
N GLY A 389 -7.88 38.88 17.80
CA GLY A 389 -7.26 40.11 17.28
C GLY A 389 -6.02 40.55 18.06
N ARG A 390 -6.03 40.44 19.40
CA ARG A 390 -4.88 40.76 20.25
C ARG A 390 -3.69 39.84 20.01
N ARG A 391 -3.94 38.63 19.52
CA ARG A 391 -2.92 37.62 19.24
C ARG A 391 -2.50 37.57 17.75
N GLY A 392 -2.97 38.55 16.96
CA GLY A 392 -2.65 38.61 15.53
C GLY A 392 -3.43 37.61 14.66
N LEU A 393 -4.21 36.72 15.26
CA LEU A 393 -4.92 35.66 14.55
C LEU A 393 -6.09 36.20 13.72
N TYR A 394 -6.75 37.26 14.20
CA TYR A 394 -7.85 37.89 13.47
C TYR A 394 -7.38 38.67 12.22
N ARG A 395 -6.17 39.26 12.25
CA ARG A 395 -5.58 39.97 11.10
C ARG A 395 -5.06 39.00 10.04
N ALA A 396 -4.56 37.87 10.45
CA ALA A 396 -4.10 36.83 9.54
C ALA A 396 -5.25 36.23 8.71
N ILE A 397 -6.48 36.33 9.21
CA ILE A 397 -7.68 35.72 8.62
C ILE A 397 -8.61 36.79 7.98
N ALA A 398 -8.66 38.03 8.52
CA ALA A 398 -9.49 39.10 7.96
C ALA A 398 -8.83 39.71 6.71
N GLY A 399 -9.38 39.45 5.54
CA GLY A 399 -8.90 39.92 4.24
C GLY A 399 -8.03 38.94 3.44
N GLN A 400 -7.57 37.86 4.06
CA GLN A 400 -7.06 36.67 3.39
C GLN A 400 -7.99 35.51 3.72
N ARG A 401 -8.47 34.81 2.70
CA ARG A 401 -9.38 33.66 2.90
C ARG A 401 -8.73 32.54 3.70
N GLU A 402 -7.41 32.44 3.73
CA GLU A 402 -6.63 31.41 4.43
C GLU A 402 -5.34 32.00 5.02
N ALA A 403 -4.99 31.60 6.24
CA ALA A 403 -3.72 31.88 6.86
C ALA A 403 -3.06 30.55 7.27
N GLY A 404 -1.87 30.28 6.76
CA GLY A 404 -1.14 29.04 7.09
C GLY A 404 -1.90 27.77 6.81
N GLY A 405 -2.80 27.74 5.79
CA GLY A 405 -3.60 26.58 5.43
C GLY A 405 -4.89 26.38 6.24
N ALA A 406 -5.25 27.31 7.14
CA ALA A 406 -6.49 27.27 7.92
C ALA A 406 -7.36 28.50 7.64
N THR A 407 -8.68 28.34 7.65
CA THR A 407 -9.65 29.41 7.62
C THR A 407 -10.02 29.87 9.03
N GLN A 408 -10.72 31.02 9.15
CA GLN A 408 -11.28 31.47 10.43
C GLN A 408 -12.20 30.41 11.04
N MET A 409 -13.02 29.73 10.24
CA MET A 409 -13.92 28.70 10.71
C MET A 409 -13.18 27.48 11.26
N ASP A 410 -12.06 27.08 10.64
CA ASP A 410 -11.25 25.97 11.15
C ASP A 410 -10.68 26.30 12.54
N LEU A 411 -10.19 27.53 12.73
CA LEU A 411 -9.69 27.98 14.03
C LEU A 411 -10.81 28.04 15.08
N LEU A 412 -12.01 28.50 14.71
CA LEU A 412 -13.17 28.55 15.62
C LEU A 412 -13.64 27.14 16.00
N TRP A 413 -13.72 26.21 15.03
CA TRP A 413 -14.01 24.80 15.30
C TRP A 413 -12.98 24.18 16.25
N PHE A 414 -11.71 24.36 15.92
CA PHE A 414 -10.62 23.84 16.75
C PHE A 414 -10.70 24.38 18.19
N LEU A 415 -10.79 25.71 18.37
CA LEU A 415 -10.84 26.33 19.70
C LEU A 415 -12.09 25.95 20.48
N ASN A 416 -13.21 25.71 19.83
CA ASN A 416 -14.45 25.30 20.49
C ASN A 416 -14.36 23.86 21.02
N LEU A 417 -13.67 22.98 20.31
CA LEU A 417 -13.55 21.56 20.64
C LEU A 417 -12.25 21.19 21.37
N ALA A 418 -11.34 22.16 21.60
CA ALA A 418 -10.10 21.93 22.35
C ALA A 418 -10.38 21.89 23.86
N ASP A 419 -11.13 20.90 24.32
CA ASP A 419 -11.64 20.71 25.69
C ASP A 419 -10.85 19.62 26.46
N GLY A 420 -9.83 19.04 25.85
CA GLY A 420 -9.03 17.96 26.43
C GLY A 420 -9.64 16.57 26.29
N GLN A 421 -10.75 16.42 25.55
CA GLN A 421 -11.45 15.14 25.34
C GLN A 421 -11.52 14.76 23.86
N HIS A 422 -11.74 15.73 22.96
CA HIS A 422 -11.79 15.49 21.53
C HIS A 422 -10.37 15.44 20.94
N SER A 423 -10.08 14.37 20.19
CA SER A 423 -8.88 14.32 19.36
C SER A 423 -9.02 15.26 18.16
N LEU A 424 -7.92 15.60 17.50
CA LEU A 424 -7.95 16.43 16.30
C LEU A 424 -8.76 15.78 15.17
N LEU A 425 -8.74 14.44 15.07
CA LEU A 425 -9.58 13.69 14.15
C LEU A 425 -11.08 13.84 14.48
N ASP A 426 -11.47 13.79 15.76
CA ASP A 426 -12.86 14.03 16.18
C ASP A 426 -13.33 15.42 15.74
N MET A 427 -12.45 16.42 15.92
CA MET A 427 -12.72 17.81 15.51
C MET A 427 -12.86 17.91 13.98
N ALA A 428 -11.97 17.27 13.20
CA ALA A 428 -12.00 17.30 11.74
C ALA A 428 -13.25 16.62 11.18
N ILE A 429 -13.62 15.46 11.73
CA ILE A 429 -14.85 14.74 11.37
C ILE A 429 -16.08 15.62 11.66
N ARG A 430 -16.15 16.25 12.85
CA ARG A 430 -17.29 17.06 13.25
C ARG A 430 -17.42 18.35 12.45
N ALA A 431 -16.29 18.98 12.11
CA ALA A 431 -16.25 20.19 11.29
C ALA A 431 -16.47 19.91 9.79
N ASP A 432 -16.38 18.64 9.38
CA ASP A 432 -16.43 18.18 8.00
C ASP A 432 -15.40 18.87 7.09
N VAL A 433 -14.15 18.91 7.53
CA VAL A 433 -13.02 19.49 6.79
C VAL A 433 -11.82 18.54 6.77
N PRO A 434 -10.95 18.63 5.75
CA PRO A 434 -9.71 17.84 5.71
C PRO A 434 -8.89 18.02 7.00
N PHE A 435 -8.31 16.93 7.50
CA PHE A 435 -7.53 16.92 8.76
C PHE A 435 -6.44 17.99 8.78
N ALA A 436 -5.71 18.15 7.68
CA ALA A 436 -4.61 19.11 7.56
C ALA A 436 -5.03 20.57 7.87
N ARG A 437 -6.32 20.94 7.64
CA ARG A 437 -6.83 22.26 7.96
C ARG A 437 -6.96 22.47 9.46
N LEU A 438 -7.45 21.44 10.18
CA LEU A 438 -7.54 21.49 11.64
C LEU A 438 -6.16 21.42 12.29
N GLU A 439 -5.24 20.68 11.70
CA GLU A 439 -3.85 20.64 12.15
C GLU A 439 -3.17 22.01 12.00
N ALA A 440 -3.40 22.72 10.89
CA ALA A 440 -2.93 24.09 10.70
C ALA A 440 -3.54 25.04 11.74
N ALA A 441 -4.83 24.91 12.04
CA ALA A 441 -5.49 25.68 13.09
C ALA A 441 -4.93 25.38 14.48
N ALA A 442 -4.62 24.11 14.77
CA ALA A 442 -4.00 23.69 16.02
C ALA A 442 -2.61 24.31 16.21
N ARG A 443 -1.79 24.32 15.16
CA ARG A 443 -0.45 24.99 15.18
C ARG A 443 -0.59 26.47 15.48
N LEU A 444 -1.44 27.18 14.76
CA LEU A 444 -1.69 28.62 15.01
C LEU A 444 -2.13 28.90 16.45
N ALA A 445 -3.02 28.08 17.00
CA ALA A 445 -3.50 28.22 18.36
C ALA A 445 -2.42 27.90 19.42
N LEU A 446 -1.57 26.91 19.13
CA LEU A 446 -0.44 26.51 19.99
C LEU A 446 0.61 27.63 20.05
N ASP A 447 1.02 28.15 18.89
CA ASP A 447 1.99 29.25 18.74
C ASP A 447 1.49 30.53 19.44
N ALA A 448 0.18 30.76 19.45
CA ALA A 448 -0.46 31.87 20.16
C ALA A 448 -0.64 31.65 21.67
N GLY A 449 -0.22 30.50 22.19
CA GLY A 449 -0.38 30.15 23.62
C GLY A 449 -1.82 29.96 24.07
N LEU A 450 -2.74 29.66 23.16
CA LEU A 450 -4.17 29.47 23.45
C LEU A 450 -4.51 28.07 23.95
N VAL A 451 -3.73 27.09 23.52
CA VAL A 451 -3.92 25.66 23.84
C VAL A 451 -2.60 25.03 24.27
N ARG A 452 -2.71 23.87 24.90
CA ARG A 452 -1.60 22.95 25.17
C ARG A 452 -1.99 21.56 24.70
N LEU A 453 -1.00 20.74 24.36
CA LEU A 453 -1.18 19.32 24.16
C LEU A 453 -1.59 18.66 25.49
N VAL A 454 -2.55 17.77 25.42
CA VAL A 454 -2.84 16.83 26.52
C VAL A 454 -1.86 15.67 26.35
N ALA A 455 -1.08 15.37 27.41
CA ALA A 455 -0.19 14.22 27.37
C ALA A 455 -1.02 12.95 27.07
N ALA A 456 -0.55 12.11 26.17
CA ALA A 456 -1.13 10.78 25.99
C ALA A 456 -1.01 10.02 27.33
N ALA A 457 -2.13 9.47 27.81
CA ALA A 457 -2.19 8.66 29.01
C ALA A 457 -1.41 7.34 28.85
#